data_bebd213896401537471c539748283234
#
_entry.id   bebd213896401537471c539748283234
#
_cell.length_a   1.000
_cell.length_b   1.000
_cell.length_c   1.000
_cell.angle_alpha   90.00
_cell.angle_beta   90.00
_cell.angle_gamma   90.00
#
_symmetry.space_group_name_H-M   'P 1'
#
loop_
_entity.id
_entity.type
_entity.pdbx_description
1 polymer ?
#
loop_
_entity_poly.entity_id
_entity_poly.type
_entity_poly.pdbx_seq_one_letter_code
_entity_poly.pdbx_strand_id
1 'polypeptide(L)'
;EKYHHLLTFFIANCIADVIETLYKIKVMAKWPNDLLINERKFCGILLETVKKDDIFAIICGVGINVNQTVFHENLINVTSLKREIHNEIDRLLLLKSILKKLECNYKHFIENPKNEIELWKERDILKGKKVHVFFNQNNYFGHVIDIDSDGYLVLRTDGKKRLKFYSGDVSLKSKE
;
A
#
# COMPACT_ATOMS: atom_id res chain seq x y z
N GLU A 1 12.55 7.83 14.57
CA GLU A 1 12.23 8.89 13.58
C GLU A 1 12.69 8.56 12.15
N LYS A 2 13.91 8.00 11.94
CA LYS A 2 14.53 7.82 10.62
C LYS A 2 13.72 7.00 9.60
N TYR A 3 12.92 6.03 10.05
CA TYR A 3 12.21 5.07 9.18
C TYR A 3 10.69 5.15 9.30
N HIS A 4 10.15 6.27 9.79
CA HIS A 4 8.70 6.42 10.00
C HIS A 4 7.88 6.23 8.71
N HIS A 5 8.40 6.64 7.57
CA HIS A 5 7.76 6.47 6.26
C HIS A 5 7.60 4.99 5.86
N LEU A 6 8.42 4.09 6.41
CA LEU A 6 8.31 2.65 6.17
C LEU A 6 7.17 1.99 6.96
N LEU A 7 6.54 2.69 7.91
CA LEU A 7 5.34 2.22 8.60
C LEU A 7 4.21 1.86 7.64
N THR A 8 4.08 2.57 6.51
CA THR A 8 3.09 2.23 5.49
C THR A 8 3.29 0.81 4.97
N PHE A 9 4.53 0.43 4.65
CA PHE A 9 4.88 -0.91 4.17
C PHE A 9 4.62 -1.97 5.25
N PHE A 10 5.05 -1.69 6.49
CA PHE A 10 4.80 -2.58 7.64
C PHE A 10 3.32 -2.86 7.87
N ILE A 11 2.50 -1.80 7.95
CA ILE A 11 1.07 -1.93 8.17
C ILE A 11 0.40 -2.68 7.01
N ALA A 12 0.76 -2.35 5.77
CA ALA A 12 0.24 -3.01 4.59
C ALA A 12 0.57 -4.50 4.55
N ASN A 13 1.83 -4.88 4.83
CA ASN A 13 2.25 -6.28 4.89
C ASN A 13 1.50 -7.04 5.98
N CYS A 14 1.34 -6.46 7.18
CA CYS A 14 0.55 -7.07 8.25
C CYS A 14 -0.91 -7.29 7.87
N ILE A 15 -1.55 -6.30 7.20
CA ILE A 15 -2.93 -6.44 6.71
C ILE A 15 -3.01 -7.52 5.63
N ALA A 16 -2.10 -7.51 4.67
CA ALA A 16 -2.05 -8.49 3.60
C ALA A 16 -1.92 -9.92 4.16
N ASP A 17 -0.98 -10.14 5.08
CA ASP A 17 -0.78 -11.44 5.73
C ASP A 17 -2.05 -11.95 6.45
N VAL A 18 -2.74 -11.06 7.18
CA VAL A 18 -3.98 -11.42 7.87
C VAL A 18 -5.07 -11.82 6.88
N ILE A 19 -5.26 -11.02 5.82
CA ILE A 19 -6.27 -11.32 4.80
C ILE A 19 -5.96 -12.63 4.08
N GLU A 20 -4.71 -12.84 3.66
CA GLU A 20 -4.27 -14.07 3.00
C GLU A 20 -4.41 -15.30 3.91
N THR A 21 -4.12 -15.13 5.22
CA THR A 21 -4.24 -16.22 6.20
C THR A 21 -5.69 -16.60 6.47
N LEU A 22 -6.56 -15.61 6.70
CA LEU A 22 -7.95 -15.86 7.07
C LEU A 22 -8.82 -16.30 5.90
N TYR A 23 -8.61 -15.71 4.73
CA TYR A 23 -9.53 -15.85 3.60
C TYR A 23 -8.96 -16.57 2.40
N LYS A 24 -7.67 -16.95 2.43
CA LYS A 24 -6.96 -17.69 1.37
C LYS A 24 -7.03 -17.00 -0.01
N ILE A 25 -7.08 -15.69 -0.03
CA ILE A 25 -7.05 -14.86 -1.23
C ILE A 25 -5.73 -14.10 -1.32
N LYS A 26 -5.20 -13.96 -2.53
CA LYS A 26 -3.95 -13.24 -2.75
C LYS A 26 -4.17 -11.74 -2.66
N VAL A 27 -3.32 -11.06 -1.87
CA VAL A 27 -3.30 -9.61 -1.76
C VAL A 27 -2.10 -9.06 -2.53
N MET A 28 -2.35 -8.07 -3.35
CA MET A 28 -1.35 -7.32 -4.11
C MET A 28 -1.15 -5.95 -3.48
N ALA A 29 0.02 -5.36 -3.70
CA ALA A 29 0.33 -4.02 -3.23
C ALA A 29 0.57 -3.08 -4.41
N LYS A 30 0.10 -1.85 -4.28
CA LYS A 30 0.35 -0.78 -5.25
C LYS A 30 0.93 0.43 -4.51
N TRP A 31 2.15 0.79 -4.87
CA TRP A 31 2.83 1.96 -4.31
C TRP A 31 1.99 3.24 -4.54
N PRO A 32 1.91 4.17 -3.55
CA PRO A 32 2.69 4.13 -2.30
C PRO A 32 2.02 3.38 -1.14
N ASN A 33 0.70 3.13 -1.15
CA ASN A 33 -0.04 2.86 0.08
C ASN A 33 -1.34 2.05 -0.12
N ASP A 34 -1.55 1.44 -1.28
CA ASP A 34 -2.78 0.73 -1.61
C ASP A 34 -2.60 -0.79 -1.56
N LEU A 35 -3.61 -1.50 -1.05
CA LEU A 35 -3.73 -2.95 -1.19
C LEU A 35 -4.90 -3.30 -2.11
N LEU A 36 -4.66 -4.31 -2.94
CA LEU A 36 -5.58 -4.73 -4.00
C LEU A 36 -5.84 -6.23 -3.94
N ILE A 37 -7.03 -6.61 -4.41
CA ILE A 37 -7.40 -7.98 -4.75
C ILE A 37 -7.93 -7.94 -6.17
N ASN A 38 -7.44 -8.83 -7.05
CA ASN A 38 -7.83 -8.86 -8.47
C ASN A 38 -7.69 -7.47 -9.15
N GLU A 39 -6.57 -6.78 -8.89
CA GLU A 39 -6.26 -5.43 -9.39
C GLU A 39 -7.23 -4.33 -8.94
N ARG A 40 -8.14 -4.60 -8.00
CA ARG A 40 -9.11 -3.64 -7.44
C ARG A 40 -8.75 -3.29 -6.00
N LYS A 41 -8.70 -2.00 -5.71
CA LYS A 41 -8.35 -1.47 -4.38
C LYS A 41 -9.42 -1.81 -3.35
N PHE A 42 -9.01 -2.43 -2.24
CA PHE A 42 -9.85 -2.64 -1.08
C PHE A 42 -9.35 -1.94 0.19
N CYS A 43 -8.07 -1.53 0.21
CA CYS A 43 -7.48 -0.86 1.37
C CYS A 43 -6.57 0.29 0.94
N GLY A 44 -6.55 1.36 1.72
CA GLY A 44 -5.61 2.46 1.61
C GLY A 44 -5.09 2.86 2.99
N ILE A 45 -3.83 3.24 3.06
CA ILE A 45 -3.13 3.61 4.29
C ILE A 45 -2.63 5.05 4.17
N LEU A 46 -2.88 5.87 5.17
CA LEU A 46 -2.39 7.25 5.23
C LEU A 46 -1.59 7.46 6.52
N LEU A 47 -0.39 7.99 6.37
CA LEU A 47 0.44 8.41 7.51
C LEU A 47 0.45 9.93 7.59
N GLU A 48 0.18 10.44 8.77
CA GLU A 48 0.31 11.86 9.11
C GLU A 48 1.27 12.01 10.27
N THR A 49 2.22 12.94 10.15
CA THR A 49 3.16 13.26 11.21
C THR A 49 2.72 14.52 11.95
N VAL A 50 2.67 14.42 13.26
CA VAL A 50 2.38 15.57 14.14
C VAL A 50 3.61 15.85 14.99
N LYS A 51 4.14 17.06 14.87
CA LYS A 51 5.22 17.54 15.73
C LYS A 51 4.68 18.70 16.57
N LYS A 52 4.71 18.53 17.90
CA LYS A 52 4.32 19.57 18.86
C LYS A 52 5.33 19.54 20.00
N ASP A 53 6.02 20.63 20.19
CA ASP A 53 7.10 20.76 21.18
C ASP A 53 8.14 19.63 20.96
N ASP A 54 8.42 18.84 22.00
CA ASP A 54 9.32 17.68 21.94
C ASP A 54 8.62 16.36 21.56
N ILE A 55 7.31 16.42 21.28
CA ILE A 55 6.53 15.23 20.91
C ILE A 55 6.52 15.08 19.40
N PHE A 56 6.98 13.93 18.94
CA PHE A 56 6.84 13.46 17.55
C PHE A 56 5.89 12.26 17.53
N ALA A 57 4.73 12.44 16.93
CA ALA A 57 3.73 11.38 16.80
C ALA A 57 3.43 11.10 15.33
N ILE A 58 3.07 9.84 15.04
CA ILE A 58 2.62 9.39 13.73
C ILE A 58 1.21 8.86 13.88
N ILE A 59 0.30 9.43 13.13
CA ILE A 59 -1.09 8.98 13.05
C ILE A 59 -1.22 8.11 11.80
N CYS A 60 -1.67 6.86 11.99
CA CYS A 60 -1.94 5.92 10.90
C CYS A 60 -3.43 5.81 10.66
N GLY A 61 -3.91 6.37 9.56
CA GLY A 61 -5.25 6.14 9.05
C GLY A 61 -5.27 4.90 8.15
N VAL A 62 -6.14 3.93 8.44
CA VAL A 62 -6.30 2.72 7.61
C VAL A 62 -7.75 2.59 7.19
N GLY A 63 -8.02 2.70 5.90
CA GLY A 63 -9.34 2.49 5.32
C GLY A 63 -9.43 1.12 4.64
N ILE A 64 -10.30 0.24 5.14
CA ILE A 64 -10.54 -1.10 4.56
C ILE A 64 -12.00 -1.20 4.13
N ASN A 65 -12.23 -1.49 2.85
CA ASN A 65 -13.54 -1.84 2.34
C ASN A 65 -13.84 -3.30 2.73
N VAL A 66 -14.64 -3.50 3.78
CA VAL A 66 -14.92 -4.86 4.30
C VAL A 66 -16.18 -5.42 3.67
N ASN A 67 -17.35 -4.87 4.03
CA ASN A 67 -18.66 -5.43 3.66
C ASN A 67 -19.45 -4.57 2.67
N GLN A 68 -18.86 -3.50 2.12
CA GLN A 68 -19.51 -2.66 1.11
C GLN A 68 -19.75 -3.46 -0.18
N THR A 69 -20.97 -3.36 -0.70
CA THR A 69 -21.36 -3.98 -1.97
C THR A 69 -21.65 -2.95 -3.07
N VAL A 70 -21.85 -1.69 -2.68
CA VAL A 70 -22.11 -0.57 -3.59
C VAL A 70 -21.03 0.48 -3.39
N PHE A 71 -20.48 0.97 -4.49
CA PHE A 71 -19.49 2.05 -4.52
C PHE A 71 -20.00 3.17 -5.43
N HIS A 72 -19.57 4.40 -5.17
CA HIS A 72 -19.91 5.53 -6.03
C HIS A 72 -19.35 5.31 -7.44
N GLU A 73 -20.10 5.69 -8.47
CA GLU A 73 -19.77 5.45 -9.88
C GLU A 73 -18.39 6.01 -10.30
N ASN A 74 -17.95 7.10 -9.67
CA ASN A 74 -16.65 7.71 -9.93
C ASN A 74 -15.47 6.88 -9.34
N LEU A 75 -15.72 5.88 -8.51
CA LEU A 75 -14.69 5.03 -7.93
C LEU A 75 -14.43 3.84 -8.85
N ILE A 76 -13.52 4.03 -9.80
CA ILE A 76 -13.08 3.00 -10.73
C ILE A 76 -12.07 2.09 -10.02
N ASN A 77 -12.16 0.78 -10.27
CA ASN A 77 -11.21 -0.22 -9.75
C ASN A 77 -11.16 -0.29 -8.21
N VAL A 78 -12.31 -0.19 -7.54
CA VAL A 78 -12.47 -0.48 -6.11
C VAL A 78 -13.26 -1.75 -5.88
N THR A 79 -12.97 -2.41 -4.75
CA THR A 79 -13.69 -3.60 -4.30
C THR A 79 -13.77 -3.63 -2.77
N SER A 80 -14.38 -4.68 -2.24
CA SER A 80 -14.40 -4.99 -0.81
C SER A 80 -14.09 -6.47 -0.58
N LEU A 81 -13.72 -6.81 0.64
CA LEU A 81 -13.49 -8.22 1.01
C LEU A 81 -14.73 -9.07 0.75
N LYS A 82 -15.92 -8.58 1.12
CA LYS A 82 -17.19 -9.29 0.87
C LYS A 82 -17.43 -9.58 -0.61
N ARG A 83 -17.09 -8.65 -1.50
CA ARG A 83 -17.24 -8.84 -2.96
C ARG A 83 -16.28 -9.88 -3.51
N GLU A 84 -15.06 -9.97 -2.96
CA GLU A 84 -14.03 -10.90 -3.44
C GLU A 84 -14.16 -12.30 -2.83
N ILE A 85 -14.66 -12.38 -1.59
CA ILE A 85 -14.78 -13.64 -0.84
C ILE A 85 -16.18 -14.24 -1.01
N HIS A 86 -17.17 -13.43 -1.48
CA HIS A 86 -18.58 -13.79 -1.62
C HIS A 86 -19.23 -14.18 -0.30
N ASN A 87 -18.69 -13.68 0.82
CA ASN A 87 -19.23 -13.93 2.16
C ASN A 87 -19.09 -12.69 3.04
N GLU A 88 -19.96 -12.57 4.02
CA GLU A 88 -19.91 -11.50 5.00
C GLU A 88 -18.74 -11.70 5.96
N ILE A 89 -18.04 -10.61 6.27
CA ILE A 89 -16.85 -10.62 7.11
C ILE A 89 -17.17 -10.07 8.48
N ASP A 90 -16.81 -10.80 9.53
CA ASP A 90 -16.81 -10.26 10.89
C ASP A 90 -15.73 -9.19 11.03
N ARG A 91 -16.17 -7.93 11.05
CA ARG A 91 -15.26 -6.77 11.12
C ARG A 91 -14.48 -6.72 12.44
N LEU A 92 -15.08 -7.20 13.54
CA LEU A 92 -14.42 -7.18 14.84
C LEU A 92 -13.31 -8.25 14.91
N LEU A 93 -13.58 -9.43 14.39
CA LEU A 93 -12.56 -10.48 14.27
C LEU A 93 -11.41 -10.04 13.38
N LEU A 94 -11.72 -9.43 12.23
CA LEU A 94 -10.70 -8.89 11.31
C LEU A 94 -9.85 -7.82 12.00
N LEU A 95 -10.48 -6.83 12.66
CA LEU A 95 -9.76 -5.78 13.37
C LEU A 95 -8.84 -6.34 14.46
N LYS A 96 -9.34 -7.25 15.29
CA LYS A 96 -8.54 -7.90 16.34
C LYS A 96 -7.35 -8.64 15.75
N SER A 97 -7.54 -9.36 14.64
CA SER A 97 -6.47 -10.10 13.97
C SER A 97 -5.39 -9.17 13.42
N ILE A 98 -5.77 -8.04 12.81
CA ILE A 98 -4.83 -7.04 12.31
C ILE A 98 -4.05 -6.41 13.46
N LEU A 99 -4.73 -5.95 14.52
CA LEU A 99 -4.07 -5.34 15.69
C LEU A 99 -3.09 -6.32 16.35
N LYS A 100 -3.48 -7.57 16.52
CA LYS A 100 -2.59 -8.62 17.06
C LYS A 100 -1.37 -8.84 16.16
N LYS A 101 -1.55 -8.89 14.83
CA LYS A 101 -0.43 -9.05 13.89
C LYS A 101 0.53 -7.87 13.96
N LEU A 102 0.02 -6.63 14.03
CA LEU A 102 0.82 -5.43 14.19
C LEU A 102 1.64 -5.47 15.49
N GLU A 103 0.98 -5.76 16.61
CA GLU A 103 1.63 -5.87 17.93
C GLU A 103 2.76 -6.91 17.93
N CYS A 104 2.48 -8.11 17.44
CA CYS A 104 3.45 -9.20 17.40
C CYS A 104 4.68 -8.89 16.53
N ASN A 105 4.50 -8.14 15.44
CA ASN A 105 5.57 -7.87 14.48
C ASN A 105 6.26 -6.51 14.68
N TYR A 106 5.72 -5.64 15.54
CA TYR A 106 6.24 -4.28 15.71
C TYR A 106 7.70 -4.23 16.17
N LYS A 107 8.09 -5.12 17.10
CA LYS A 107 9.48 -5.21 17.55
C LYS A 107 10.42 -5.55 16.39
N HIS A 108 10.05 -6.53 15.56
CA HIS A 108 10.85 -6.91 14.39
C HIS A 108 10.97 -5.78 13.39
N PHE A 109 9.87 -5.04 13.15
CA PHE A 109 9.89 -3.84 12.31
C PHE A 109 10.89 -2.79 12.82
N ILE A 110 10.91 -2.50 14.13
CA ILE A 110 11.86 -1.53 14.71
C ILE A 110 13.32 -1.98 14.51
N GLU A 111 13.60 -3.27 14.66
CA GLU A 111 14.94 -3.83 14.49
C GLU A 111 15.37 -3.89 13.02
N ASN A 112 14.45 -4.18 12.10
CA ASN A 112 14.72 -4.41 10.68
C ASN A 112 13.71 -3.72 9.75
N PRO A 113 13.56 -2.37 9.79
CA PRO A 113 12.50 -1.67 9.08
C PRO A 113 12.56 -1.82 7.54
N LYS A 114 13.74 -2.01 6.98
CA LYS A 114 13.91 -2.17 5.53
C LYS A 114 13.46 -3.52 4.99
N ASN A 115 13.31 -4.52 5.85
CA ASN A 115 12.74 -5.82 5.45
C ASN A 115 11.31 -5.67 4.91
N GLU A 116 10.57 -4.69 5.40
CA GLU A 116 9.20 -4.43 4.95
C GLU A 116 9.12 -4.02 3.47
N ILE A 117 10.17 -3.41 2.93
CA ILE A 117 10.24 -3.06 1.51
C ILE A 117 10.37 -4.34 0.66
N GLU A 118 11.17 -5.30 1.09
CA GLU A 118 11.35 -6.56 0.34
C GLU A 118 10.04 -7.38 0.36
N LEU A 119 9.35 -7.46 1.52
CA LEU A 119 8.04 -8.10 1.62
C LEU A 119 6.98 -7.42 0.74
N TRP A 120 7.01 -6.08 0.66
CA TRP A 120 6.14 -5.32 -0.23
C TRP A 120 6.41 -5.64 -1.71
N LYS A 121 7.70 -5.73 -2.11
CA LYS A 121 8.09 -6.02 -3.49
C LYS A 121 7.56 -7.36 -3.99
N GLU A 122 7.41 -8.34 -3.12
CA GLU A 122 6.81 -9.63 -3.47
C GLU A 122 5.33 -9.51 -3.90
N ARG A 123 4.66 -8.45 -3.40
CA ARG A 123 3.25 -8.13 -3.69
C ARG A 123 3.08 -7.04 -4.74
N ASP A 124 4.15 -6.34 -5.13
CA ASP A 124 4.07 -5.16 -5.98
C ASP A 124 3.54 -5.46 -7.38
N ILE A 125 2.48 -4.74 -7.77
CA ILE A 125 1.90 -4.86 -9.11
C ILE A 125 2.53 -3.93 -10.15
N LEU A 126 3.36 -2.99 -9.73
CA LEU A 126 3.85 -1.93 -10.63
C LEU A 126 5.16 -2.28 -11.31
N LYS A 127 5.97 -3.15 -10.72
CA LYS A 127 7.29 -3.51 -11.26
C LYS A 127 7.22 -3.97 -12.71
N GLY A 128 8.02 -3.32 -13.55
CA GLY A 128 8.08 -3.58 -15.00
C GLY A 128 6.94 -2.96 -15.81
N LYS A 129 5.91 -2.41 -15.18
CA LYS A 129 4.77 -1.81 -15.89
C LYS A 129 5.05 -0.35 -16.29
N LYS A 130 4.42 0.07 -17.41
CA LYS A 130 4.39 1.47 -17.81
C LYS A 130 3.30 2.20 -17.01
N VAL A 131 3.69 3.27 -16.35
CA VAL A 131 2.82 4.03 -15.44
C VAL A 131 2.84 5.53 -15.78
N HIS A 132 1.82 6.20 -15.31
CA HIS A 132 1.76 7.64 -15.14
C HIS A 132 1.88 7.94 -13.65
N VAL A 133 2.82 8.82 -13.29
CA VAL A 133 3.01 9.32 -11.92
C VAL A 133 2.69 10.80 -11.91
N PHE A 134 1.71 11.20 -11.09
CA PHE A 134 1.41 12.61 -10.80
C PHE A 134 2.06 12.99 -9.47
N PHE A 135 3.02 13.92 -9.54
CA PHE A 135 3.80 14.34 -8.38
C PHE A 135 4.17 15.83 -8.47
N ASN A 136 3.91 16.60 -7.42
CA ASN A 136 4.17 18.05 -7.34
C ASN A 136 3.64 18.81 -8.57
N GLN A 137 2.36 18.58 -8.91
CA GLN A 137 1.66 19.21 -10.06
C GLN A 137 2.26 18.87 -11.44
N ASN A 138 3.16 17.91 -11.51
CA ASN A 138 3.78 17.48 -12.76
C ASN A 138 3.41 16.02 -13.09
N ASN A 139 3.39 15.74 -14.37
CA ASN A 139 3.10 14.42 -14.92
C ASN A 139 4.38 13.75 -15.40
N TYR A 140 4.62 12.52 -14.98
CA TYR A 140 5.78 11.72 -15.38
C TYR A 140 5.31 10.39 -15.95
N PHE A 141 5.93 9.97 -17.05
CA PHE A 141 5.61 8.71 -17.74
C PHE A 141 6.86 7.86 -17.85
N GLY A 142 6.71 6.56 -17.63
CA GLY A 142 7.84 5.64 -17.74
C GLY A 142 7.52 4.26 -17.21
N HIS A 143 8.56 3.42 -17.12
CA HIS A 143 8.46 2.07 -16.58
C HIS A 143 8.98 2.06 -15.14
N VAL A 144 8.23 1.42 -14.26
CA VAL A 144 8.67 1.17 -12.88
C VAL A 144 9.81 0.16 -12.92
N ILE A 145 10.95 0.54 -12.38
CA ILE A 145 12.13 -0.34 -12.29
C ILE A 145 12.09 -1.12 -10.98
N ASP A 146 11.90 -0.39 -9.86
CA ASP A 146 11.94 -0.95 -8.52
C ASP A 146 11.35 0.01 -7.49
N ILE A 147 11.24 -0.45 -6.27
CA ILE A 147 11.15 0.37 -5.07
C ILE A 147 12.54 0.28 -4.40
N ASP A 148 13.19 1.41 -4.15
CA ASP A 148 14.54 1.39 -3.60
C ASP A 148 14.57 1.08 -2.09
N SER A 149 15.78 0.99 -1.53
CA SER A 149 16.00 0.66 -0.10
C SER A 149 15.46 1.70 0.89
N ASP A 150 14.98 2.83 0.41
CA ASP A 150 14.33 3.87 1.21
C ASP A 150 12.81 3.96 0.93
N GLY A 151 12.27 3.00 0.15
CA GLY A 151 10.83 2.92 -0.15
C GLY A 151 10.39 3.85 -1.29
N TYR A 152 11.31 4.47 -2.01
CA TYR A 152 10.98 5.37 -3.12
C TYR A 152 10.72 4.58 -4.40
N LEU A 153 9.67 4.98 -5.13
CA LEU A 153 9.41 4.43 -6.46
C LEU A 153 10.48 4.91 -7.45
N VAL A 154 11.12 3.98 -8.15
CA VAL A 154 12.13 4.27 -9.18
C VAL A 154 11.52 4.08 -10.55
N LEU A 155 11.39 5.17 -11.30
CA LEU A 155 10.84 5.22 -12.64
C LEU A 155 11.95 5.44 -13.67
N ARG A 156 11.93 4.69 -14.78
CA ARG A 156 12.74 4.94 -15.97
C ARG A 156 11.87 5.58 -17.03
N THR A 157 12.11 6.84 -17.35
CA THR A 157 11.41 7.57 -18.43
C THR A 157 11.82 7.03 -19.81
N ASP A 158 11.04 7.34 -20.82
CA ASP A 158 11.33 6.96 -22.22
C ASP A 158 12.67 7.56 -22.71
N GLY A 159 13.11 8.71 -22.15
CA GLY A 159 14.45 9.28 -22.33
C GLY A 159 15.56 8.60 -21.53
N LYS A 160 15.34 7.39 -20.98
CA LYS A 160 16.28 6.60 -20.16
C LYS A 160 16.72 7.26 -18.86
N LYS A 161 16.15 8.41 -18.47
CA LYS A 161 16.44 9.06 -17.19
C LYS A 161 15.77 8.28 -16.05
N ARG A 162 16.48 8.10 -14.93
CA ARG A 162 15.91 7.54 -13.70
C ARG A 162 15.42 8.66 -12.80
N LEU A 163 14.18 8.54 -12.33
CA LEU A 163 13.54 9.44 -11.38
C LEU A 163 13.13 8.66 -10.15
N LYS A 164 13.18 9.30 -8.97
CA LYS A 164 12.73 8.73 -7.71
C LYS A 164 11.58 9.55 -7.14
N PHE A 165 10.55 8.88 -6.64
CA PHE A 165 9.37 9.49 -6.04
C PHE A 165 9.19 8.94 -4.63
N TYR A 166 9.00 9.84 -3.65
CA TYR A 166 8.70 9.47 -2.26
C TYR A 166 7.20 9.50 -1.96
N SER A 167 6.39 10.09 -2.86
CA SER A 167 4.94 10.14 -2.82
C SER A 167 4.41 10.36 -4.24
N GLY A 168 3.09 10.32 -4.43
CA GLY A 168 2.43 10.66 -5.70
C GLY A 168 1.31 9.68 -6.04
N ASP A 169 0.43 10.11 -6.93
CA ASP A 169 -0.60 9.26 -7.49
C ASP A 169 -0.04 8.48 -8.68
N VAL A 170 -0.16 7.16 -8.62
CA VAL A 170 0.32 6.27 -9.67
C VAL A 170 -0.86 5.58 -10.35
N SER A 171 -0.95 5.73 -11.66
CA SER A 171 -1.94 5.01 -12.48
C SER A 171 -1.25 4.16 -13.54
N LEU A 172 -1.78 2.96 -13.78
CA LEU A 172 -1.35 2.12 -14.88
C LEU A 172 -1.81 2.77 -16.19
N LYS A 173 -0.91 2.91 -17.17
CA LYS A 173 -1.34 3.27 -18.51
C LYS A 173 -2.08 2.09 -19.11
N SER A 174 -3.32 2.29 -19.54
CA SER A 174 -4.02 1.31 -20.38
C SER A 174 -3.16 1.03 -21.61
N LYS A 175 -3.08 -0.24 -22.00
CA LYS A 175 -2.51 -0.60 -23.31
C LYS A 175 -3.39 0.07 -24.37
N GLU A 176 -2.82 1.01 -25.10
CA GLU A 176 -3.35 1.46 -26.39
C GLU A 176 -3.30 0.31 -27.37
#